data_71a7932a5e8512f8c8b9905d4a4610b2
#
_entry.id   71a7932a5e8512f8c8b9905d4a4610b2
#
_cell.length_a   1.000
_cell.length_b   1.000
_cell.length_c   1.000
_cell.angle_alpha   90.00
_cell.angle_beta   90.00
_cell.angle_gamma   90.00
#
_symmetry.space_group_name_H-M   'P 1'
#
loop_
_entity.id
_entity.type
_entity.pdbx_description
1 polymer ?
#
loop_
_entity_poly.entity_id
_entity_poly.type
_entity_poly.pdbx_seq_one_letter_code
_entity_poly.pdbx_strand_id
1 'polypeptide(L)'
;DQSPLVDGEPAPEAAERDTRSSAQRHHDALRAALRSTLASAELGSHHGLPVTVLVTTTLKELEDGAGIATTGAGTRLPMRDLIRMATHAHHYLAIFNDNGRALYLGRSKRIASPEQRLVLHARDRGCTHPGCTVPGYLCEVHHITEWAHGGPTNIDNLTFACGPHHRLLDHGWNTRKRPDGTTEWIPPPQLDIGEVLTGFHDRPELSTLGVD
;
A
#
# COMPACT_ATOMS: atom_id res chain seq x y z
N ASP A 1 14.98 15.37 -24.10
CA ASP A 1 15.85 15.36 -22.95
C ASP A 1 14.99 15.42 -21.68
N GLN A 2 15.11 14.42 -20.82
CA GLN A 2 14.31 14.27 -19.59
C GLN A 2 15.15 14.52 -18.34
N SER A 3 16.33 15.11 -18.48
CA SER A 3 17.17 15.44 -17.33
C SER A 3 16.50 16.56 -16.52
N PRO A 4 16.10 16.33 -15.26
CA PRO A 4 15.38 17.32 -14.47
C PRO A 4 16.28 18.39 -13.84
N LEU A 5 17.60 18.29 -13.99
CA LEU A 5 18.57 19.18 -13.37
C LEU A 5 19.53 19.70 -14.45
N VAL A 6 19.24 20.87 -14.95
CA VAL A 6 20.22 21.69 -15.67
C VAL A 6 20.67 22.79 -14.71
N ASP A 7 21.89 22.69 -14.20
CA ASP A 7 22.50 23.78 -13.43
C ASP A 7 22.85 24.92 -14.37
N GLY A 8 22.22 26.07 -14.15
CA GLY A 8 22.48 27.29 -14.89
C GLY A 8 21.40 27.69 -15.93
N GLU A 9 21.63 28.78 -16.61
CA GLU A 9 20.73 29.24 -17.66
C GLU A 9 20.79 28.29 -18.87
N PRO A 10 19.63 27.96 -19.48
CA PRO A 10 19.61 27.13 -20.68
C PRO A 10 20.34 27.80 -21.83
N ALA A 11 21.05 27.03 -22.65
CA ALA A 11 21.68 27.53 -23.83
C ALA A 11 20.65 28.23 -24.74
N PRO A 12 20.98 29.36 -25.36
CA PRO A 12 20.05 30.13 -26.24
C PRO A 12 19.36 29.23 -27.27
N GLU A 13 20.09 28.31 -27.87
CA GLU A 13 19.57 27.38 -28.89
C GLU A 13 18.56 26.37 -28.31
N ALA A 14 18.65 26.05 -27.01
CA ALA A 14 17.66 25.20 -26.33
C ALA A 14 16.37 25.99 -26.06
N ALA A 15 16.50 27.28 -25.71
CA ALA A 15 15.35 28.15 -25.49
C ALA A 15 14.59 28.39 -26.80
N GLU A 16 15.28 28.60 -27.91
CA GLU A 16 14.67 28.78 -29.24
C GLU A 16 13.94 27.54 -29.74
N ARG A 17 14.41 26.35 -29.39
CA ARG A 17 13.78 25.07 -29.75
C ARG A 17 12.62 24.68 -28.85
N ASP A 18 12.41 25.37 -27.73
CA ASP A 18 11.33 25.07 -26.81
C ASP A 18 9.99 25.62 -27.31
N THR A 19 9.23 24.79 -27.97
CA THR A 19 7.89 25.11 -28.50
C THR A 19 6.76 25.05 -27.46
N ARG A 20 7.07 24.75 -26.19
CA ARG A 20 6.06 24.67 -25.14
C ARG A 20 5.52 26.06 -24.78
N SER A 21 4.21 26.12 -24.47
CA SER A 21 3.61 27.33 -23.90
C SER A 21 4.16 27.61 -22.48
N SER A 22 3.98 28.83 -22.00
CA SER A 22 4.35 29.19 -20.63
C SER A 22 3.69 28.28 -19.57
N ALA A 23 2.41 27.95 -19.77
CA ALA A 23 1.69 27.03 -18.88
C ALA A 23 2.31 25.61 -18.85
N GLN A 24 2.71 25.09 -20.01
CA GLN A 24 3.39 23.81 -20.12
C GLN A 24 4.76 23.83 -19.42
N ARG A 25 5.53 24.91 -19.60
CA ARG A 25 6.81 25.06 -18.90
C ARG A 25 6.65 25.12 -17.38
N HIS A 26 5.66 25.86 -16.87
CA HIS A 26 5.36 25.92 -15.44
C HIS A 26 4.95 24.55 -14.90
N HIS A 27 4.09 23.83 -15.62
CA HIS A 27 3.70 22.47 -15.25
C HIS A 27 4.91 21.52 -15.18
N ASP A 28 5.80 21.56 -16.19
CA ASP A 28 6.98 20.71 -16.23
C ASP A 28 7.99 21.08 -15.15
N ALA A 29 8.18 22.37 -14.86
CA ALA A 29 9.02 22.85 -13.77
C ALA A 29 8.50 22.40 -12.40
N LEU A 30 7.19 22.51 -12.16
CA LEU A 30 6.58 21.99 -10.92
C LEU A 30 6.77 20.47 -10.78
N ARG A 31 6.56 19.71 -11.86
CA ARG A 31 6.82 18.27 -11.87
C ARG A 31 8.27 17.94 -11.55
N ALA A 32 9.22 18.68 -12.13
CA ALA A 32 10.65 18.47 -11.88
C ALA A 32 11.00 18.77 -10.42
N ALA A 33 10.51 19.88 -9.86
CA ALA A 33 10.71 20.25 -8.46
C ALA A 33 10.16 19.19 -7.50
N LEU A 34 8.91 18.74 -7.72
CA LEU A 34 8.29 17.69 -6.90
C LEU A 34 9.05 16.36 -6.99
N ARG A 35 9.52 15.97 -8.18
CA ARG A 35 10.34 14.77 -8.35
C ARG A 35 11.67 14.87 -7.61
N SER A 36 12.35 16.01 -7.71
CA SER A 36 13.58 16.26 -6.97
C SER A 36 13.38 16.15 -5.46
N THR A 37 12.33 16.79 -4.94
CA THR A 37 11.98 16.71 -3.52
C THR A 37 11.66 15.28 -3.08
N LEU A 38 10.91 14.52 -3.88
CA LEU A 38 10.62 13.11 -3.57
C LEU A 38 11.89 12.23 -3.60
N ALA A 39 12.84 12.55 -4.47
CA ALA A 39 14.09 11.81 -4.61
C ALA A 39 15.16 12.19 -3.57
N SER A 40 15.03 13.35 -2.90
CA SER A 40 16.05 13.85 -1.96
C SER A 40 16.19 13.03 -0.68
N ALA A 41 15.23 12.17 -0.37
CA ALA A 41 15.10 11.44 0.90
C ALA A 41 14.97 12.35 2.15
N GLU A 42 14.79 13.65 1.98
CA GLU A 42 14.67 14.64 3.07
C GLU A 42 13.26 14.76 3.63
N LEU A 43 12.27 14.14 2.99
CA LEU A 43 10.87 14.17 3.42
C LEU A 43 10.59 13.30 4.66
N GLY A 44 11.64 12.69 5.23
CA GLY A 44 11.51 11.85 6.41
C GLY A 44 10.83 10.51 6.11
N SER A 45 10.24 9.91 7.16
CA SER A 45 9.57 8.63 7.05
C SER A 45 8.26 8.61 7.82
N HIS A 46 7.28 7.86 7.31
CA HIS A 46 6.03 7.57 8.00
C HIS A 46 6.03 6.10 8.42
N HIS A 47 5.97 5.84 9.73
CA HIS A 47 6.08 4.49 10.30
C HIS A 47 7.32 3.71 9.82
N GLY A 48 8.44 4.40 9.63
CA GLY A 48 9.70 3.80 9.17
C GLY A 48 9.80 3.59 7.65
N LEU A 49 8.76 3.92 6.89
CA LEU A 49 8.81 3.91 5.42
C LEU A 49 9.12 5.32 4.91
N PRO A 50 10.08 5.47 4.01
CA PRO A 50 10.26 6.72 3.26
C PRO A 50 9.03 6.96 2.38
N VAL A 51 8.99 8.06 1.66
CA VAL A 51 7.95 8.30 0.66
C VAL A 51 7.90 7.13 -0.31
N THR A 52 6.81 6.38 -0.27
CA THR A 52 6.66 5.10 -0.97
C THR A 52 5.34 5.09 -1.74
N VAL A 53 5.39 4.71 -2.99
CA VAL A 53 4.20 4.41 -3.79
C VAL A 53 4.00 2.89 -3.78
N LEU A 54 2.91 2.46 -3.17
CA LEU A 54 2.52 1.06 -3.16
C LEU A 54 1.61 0.77 -4.35
N VAL A 55 1.99 -0.21 -5.14
CA VAL A 55 1.24 -0.64 -6.31
C VAL A 55 1.10 -2.16 -6.30
N THR A 56 -0.11 -2.64 -6.47
CA THR A 56 -0.42 -4.07 -6.57
C THR A 56 -0.77 -4.42 -8.01
N THR A 57 -0.15 -5.47 -8.53
CA THR A 57 -0.45 -6.04 -9.85
C THR A 57 -0.24 -7.56 -9.79
N THR A 58 -0.67 -8.28 -10.81
CA THR A 58 -0.39 -9.71 -10.93
C THR A 58 0.99 -9.92 -11.57
N LEU A 59 1.63 -11.05 -11.26
CA LEU A 59 2.90 -11.41 -11.87
C LEU A 59 2.75 -11.49 -13.41
N LYS A 60 1.67 -12.08 -13.90
CA LYS A 60 1.37 -12.20 -15.32
C LYS A 60 1.29 -10.83 -16.02
N GLU A 61 0.55 -9.87 -15.45
CA GLU A 61 0.46 -8.52 -16.02
C GLU A 61 1.81 -7.80 -16.03
N LEU A 62 2.65 -8.05 -15.00
CA LEU A 62 3.99 -7.48 -14.93
C LEU A 62 4.91 -8.11 -16.01
N GLU A 63 4.87 -9.42 -16.20
CA GLU A 63 5.64 -10.15 -17.24
C GLU A 63 5.20 -9.76 -18.64
N ASP A 64 3.90 -9.62 -18.87
CA ASP A 64 3.33 -9.20 -20.16
C ASP A 64 3.59 -7.69 -20.44
N GLY A 65 3.99 -6.92 -19.44
CA GLY A 65 4.14 -5.46 -19.54
C GLY A 65 2.84 -4.73 -19.86
N ALA A 66 1.70 -5.38 -19.66
CA ALA A 66 0.37 -4.92 -20.03
C ALA A 66 -0.62 -5.17 -18.88
N GLY A 67 -1.71 -4.40 -18.85
CA GLY A 67 -2.73 -4.50 -17.81
C GLY A 67 -2.85 -3.26 -16.96
N ILE A 68 -3.53 -3.40 -15.82
CA ILE A 68 -3.85 -2.31 -14.90
C ILE A 68 -3.46 -2.69 -13.47
N ALA A 69 -2.48 -1.98 -12.94
CA ALA A 69 -2.12 -2.04 -11.54
C ALA A 69 -3.04 -1.16 -10.67
N THR A 70 -3.06 -1.40 -9.37
CA THR A 70 -3.84 -0.60 -8.42
C THR A 70 -2.91 -0.03 -7.34
N THR A 71 -2.98 1.29 -7.12
CA THR A 71 -2.23 1.93 -6.05
C THR A 71 -2.82 1.59 -4.67
N GLY A 72 -2.04 1.78 -3.60
CA GLY A 72 -2.51 1.60 -2.22
C GLY A 72 -3.72 2.47 -1.84
N ALA A 73 -3.98 3.55 -2.59
CA ALA A 73 -5.18 4.39 -2.44
C ALA A 73 -6.34 3.96 -3.36
N GLY A 74 -6.21 2.84 -4.09
CA GLY A 74 -7.26 2.33 -4.98
C GLY A 74 -7.27 2.93 -6.39
N THR A 75 -6.35 3.84 -6.73
CA THR A 75 -6.27 4.42 -8.09
C THR A 75 -5.75 3.38 -9.07
N ARG A 76 -6.42 3.26 -10.22
CA ARG A 76 -5.98 2.38 -11.32
C ARG A 76 -4.85 3.04 -12.10
N LEU A 77 -3.79 2.28 -12.34
CA LEU A 77 -2.58 2.75 -13.02
C LEU A 77 -2.26 1.81 -14.19
N PRO A 78 -2.18 2.31 -15.44
CA PRO A 78 -1.73 1.50 -16.56
C PRO A 78 -0.32 0.94 -16.33
N MET A 79 -0.09 -0.31 -16.73
CA MET A 79 1.19 -1.01 -16.53
C MET A 79 2.40 -0.22 -17.08
N ARG A 80 2.26 0.40 -18.24
CA ARG A 80 3.30 1.27 -18.83
C ARG A 80 3.72 2.42 -17.92
N ASP A 81 2.78 2.98 -17.15
CA ASP A 81 3.07 4.07 -16.22
C ASP A 81 3.74 3.53 -14.94
N LEU A 82 3.34 2.35 -14.47
CA LEU A 82 4.02 1.64 -13.39
C LEU A 82 5.48 1.35 -13.77
N ILE A 83 5.74 0.76 -14.93
CA ILE A 83 7.09 0.43 -15.40
C ILE A 83 7.94 1.71 -15.48
N ARG A 84 7.39 2.79 -16.03
CA ARG A 84 8.09 4.08 -16.10
C ARG A 84 8.41 4.67 -14.72
N MET A 85 7.51 4.53 -13.75
CA MET A 85 7.75 4.98 -12.36
C MET A 85 8.80 4.10 -11.68
N ALA A 86 8.79 2.81 -11.94
CA ALA A 86 9.72 1.84 -11.35
C ALA A 86 11.18 2.06 -11.79
N THR A 87 11.43 2.62 -12.96
CA THR A 87 12.78 2.78 -13.53
C THR A 87 13.75 3.52 -12.60
N HIS A 88 13.26 4.38 -11.70
CA HIS A 88 14.06 5.21 -10.79
C HIS A 88 13.70 5.01 -9.30
N ALA A 89 13.05 3.89 -8.95
CA ALA A 89 12.58 3.62 -7.61
C ALA A 89 13.34 2.46 -6.96
N HIS A 90 13.43 2.47 -5.63
CA HIS A 90 13.77 1.26 -4.90
C HIS A 90 12.58 0.32 -4.89
N HIS A 91 12.79 -0.93 -5.29
CA HIS A 91 11.72 -1.91 -5.42
C HIS A 91 11.67 -2.81 -4.18
N TYR A 92 10.46 -3.04 -3.69
CA TYR A 92 10.16 -4.07 -2.70
C TYR A 92 9.26 -5.12 -3.35
N LEU A 93 9.67 -6.37 -3.29
CA LEU A 93 8.88 -7.50 -3.77
C LEU A 93 8.21 -8.18 -2.57
N ALA A 94 6.88 -8.18 -2.53
CA ALA A 94 6.12 -8.98 -1.59
C ALA A 94 5.47 -10.14 -2.34
N ILE A 95 5.84 -11.36 -1.98
CA ILE A 95 5.33 -12.58 -2.60
C ILE A 95 4.31 -13.22 -1.65
N PHE A 96 3.17 -13.60 -2.20
CA PHE A 96 2.11 -14.33 -1.51
C PHE A 96 2.10 -15.79 -1.98
N ASN A 97 1.72 -16.71 -1.10
CA ASN A 97 1.51 -18.10 -1.48
C ASN A 97 0.23 -18.26 -2.33
N ASP A 98 -0.05 -19.46 -2.82
CA ASP A 98 -1.19 -19.78 -3.68
C ASP A 98 -2.56 -19.44 -3.04
N ASN A 99 -2.61 -19.32 -1.71
CA ASN A 99 -3.79 -18.88 -0.97
C ASN A 99 -3.81 -17.36 -0.71
N GLY A 100 -2.94 -16.58 -1.35
CA GLY A 100 -2.83 -15.13 -1.14
C GLY A 100 -2.25 -14.72 0.21
N ARG A 101 -1.67 -15.64 0.98
CA ARG A 101 -1.06 -15.35 2.28
C ARG A 101 0.34 -14.79 2.10
N ALA A 102 0.64 -13.73 2.83
CA ALA A 102 1.99 -13.19 2.88
C ALA A 102 2.97 -14.18 3.50
N LEU A 103 4.17 -14.23 2.94
CA LEU A 103 5.23 -15.04 3.53
C LEU A 103 5.64 -14.48 4.90
N TYR A 104 6.09 -15.37 5.77
CA TYR A 104 6.50 -15.06 7.13
C TYR A 104 7.73 -14.14 7.16
N LEU A 105 7.64 -13.02 7.89
CA LEU A 105 8.73 -12.06 8.06
C LEU A 105 9.41 -12.15 9.45
N GLY A 106 8.99 -13.08 10.29
CA GLY A 106 9.59 -13.33 11.60
C GLY A 106 9.03 -12.48 12.74
N ARG A 107 9.50 -12.80 13.97
CA ARG A 107 9.10 -12.16 15.23
C ARG A 107 10.33 -11.62 15.95
N SER A 108 10.45 -10.31 16.10
CA SER A 108 11.53 -9.73 16.90
C SER A 108 11.13 -8.57 17.81
N LYS A 109 10.01 -7.91 17.55
CA LYS A 109 9.57 -6.70 18.27
C LYS A 109 8.04 -6.63 18.34
N ARG A 110 7.49 -5.90 19.34
CA ARG A 110 6.05 -5.63 19.43
C ARG A 110 5.55 -4.79 18.25
N ILE A 111 6.31 -3.79 17.83
CA ILE A 111 5.91 -2.90 16.75
C ILE A 111 6.22 -3.57 15.42
N ALA A 112 5.24 -3.60 14.51
CA ALA A 112 5.42 -4.11 13.16
C ALA A 112 6.54 -3.37 12.43
N SER A 113 7.39 -4.13 11.74
CA SER A 113 8.47 -3.57 10.94
C SER A 113 7.95 -2.83 9.70
N PRO A 114 8.76 -1.96 9.07
CA PRO A 114 8.42 -1.34 7.79
C PRO A 114 8.04 -2.37 6.72
N GLU A 115 8.76 -3.49 6.64
CA GLU A 115 8.51 -4.58 5.69
C GLU A 115 7.16 -5.26 5.95
N GLN A 116 6.83 -5.54 7.22
CA GLN A 116 5.50 -6.06 7.58
C GLN A 116 4.40 -5.09 7.21
N ARG A 117 4.63 -3.77 7.36
CA ARG A 117 3.67 -2.75 6.91
C ARG A 117 3.49 -2.75 5.38
N LEU A 118 4.56 -2.93 4.60
CA LEU A 118 4.45 -3.08 3.15
C LEU A 118 3.56 -4.27 2.76
N VAL A 119 3.75 -5.40 3.43
CA VAL A 119 2.92 -6.59 3.21
C VAL A 119 1.46 -6.33 3.62
N LEU A 120 1.21 -5.68 4.75
CA LEU A 120 -0.13 -5.29 5.17
C LEU A 120 -0.80 -4.34 4.17
N HIS A 121 -0.05 -3.38 3.62
CA HIS A 121 -0.56 -2.51 2.57
C HIS A 121 -0.94 -3.28 1.31
N ALA A 122 -0.15 -4.26 0.90
CA ALA A 122 -0.45 -5.09 -0.26
C ALA A 122 -1.66 -5.99 -0.03
N ARG A 123 -1.82 -6.56 1.17
CA ARG A 123 -2.88 -7.49 1.55
C ARG A 123 -4.17 -6.77 1.94
N ASP A 124 -4.09 -5.94 3.01
CA ASP A 124 -5.27 -5.33 3.65
C ASP A 124 -5.65 -4.00 3.00
N ARG A 125 -4.70 -3.30 2.35
CA ARG A 125 -4.84 -1.99 1.67
C ARG A 125 -5.29 -0.85 2.59
N GLY A 126 -6.13 -1.10 3.56
CA GLY A 126 -6.69 -0.15 4.50
C GLY A 126 -7.26 -0.82 5.73
N CYS A 127 -8.06 -0.06 6.47
CA CYS A 127 -8.76 -0.58 7.64
C CYS A 127 -9.64 -1.77 7.26
N THR A 128 -9.48 -2.89 7.96
CA THR A 128 -10.21 -4.13 7.69
C THR A 128 -11.58 -4.19 8.35
N HIS A 129 -12.03 -3.13 9.05
CA HIS A 129 -13.41 -3.05 9.56
C HIS A 129 -14.40 -2.96 8.40
N PRO A 130 -15.55 -3.66 8.45
CA PRO A 130 -16.58 -3.63 7.44
C PRO A 130 -17.00 -2.21 7.03
N GLY A 131 -17.07 -1.96 5.74
CA GLY A 131 -17.47 -0.66 5.18
C GLY A 131 -16.50 0.50 5.39
N CYS A 132 -15.34 0.28 6.02
CA CYS A 132 -14.34 1.32 6.23
C CYS A 132 -13.48 1.52 4.99
N THR A 133 -13.33 2.78 4.55
CA THR A 133 -12.52 3.15 3.38
C THR A 133 -11.19 3.82 3.75
N VAL A 134 -10.84 3.88 5.04
CA VAL A 134 -9.60 4.51 5.51
C VAL A 134 -8.38 3.75 5.01
N PRO A 135 -7.49 4.39 4.24
CA PRO A 135 -6.34 3.74 3.65
C PRO A 135 -5.28 3.36 4.70
N GLY A 136 -4.45 2.37 4.41
CA GLY A 136 -3.50 1.77 5.35
C GLY A 136 -2.48 2.73 5.96
N TYR A 137 -2.11 3.80 5.23
CA TYR A 137 -1.17 4.79 5.78
C TYR A 137 -1.76 5.65 6.93
N LEU A 138 -3.09 5.65 7.09
CA LEU A 138 -3.80 6.25 8.23
C LEU A 138 -4.23 5.19 9.27
N CYS A 139 -3.77 3.95 9.12
CA CYS A 139 -4.10 2.86 10.02
C CYS A 139 -2.94 2.51 10.96
N GLU A 140 -3.33 2.02 12.13
CA GLU A 140 -2.43 1.35 13.06
C GLU A 140 -2.36 -0.15 12.72
N VAL A 141 -1.28 -0.81 13.15
CA VAL A 141 -1.18 -2.27 13.06
C VAL A 141 -1.73 -2.86 14.35
N HIS A 142 -2.78 -3.65 14.22
CA HIS A 142 -3.40 -4.38 15.31
C HIS A 142 -2.94 -5.85 15.31
N HIS A 143 -2.72 -6.40 16.53
CA HIS A 143 -2.45 -7.82 16.72
C HIS A 143 -3.76 -8.57 16.94
N ILE A 144 -4.10 -9.52 16.07
CA ILE A 144 -5.30 -10.36 16.17
C ILE A 144 -5.35 -11.10 17.52
N THR A 145 -4.27 -11.80 17.84
CA THR A 145 -4.00 -12.25 19.22
C THR A 145 -3.14 -11.17 19.85
N GLU A 146 -3.63 -10.53 20.89
CA GLU A 146 -2.95 -9.40 21.52
C GLU A 146 -1.53 -9.76 22.00
N TRP A 147 -0.61 -8.83 21.84
CA TRP A 147 0.77 -8.98 22.31
C TRP A 147 0.82 -9.27 23.82
N ALA A 148 -0.02 -8.62 24.61
CA ALA A 148 -0.11 -8.82 26.05
C ALA A 148 -0.51 -10.26 26.42
N HIS A 149 -1.23 -10.95 25.55
CA HIS A 149 -1.68 -12.32 25.71
C HIS A 149 -0.81 -13.34 24.96
N GLY A 150 0.44 -12.97 24.62
CA GLY A 150 1.40 -13.86 23.98
C GLY A 150 1.33 -13.90 22.45
N GLY A 151 0.52 -13.05 21.83
CA GLY A 151 0.41 -12.95 20.37
C GLY A 151 1.72 -12.50 19.73
N PRO A 152 2.16 -13.15 18.64
CA PRO A 152 3.39 -12.78 17.95
C PRO A 152 3.18 -11.59 17.03
N THR A 153 4.25 -10.84 16.76
CA THR A 153 4.30 -9.86 15.65
C THR A 153 4.62 -10.60 14.33
N ASN A 154 3.79 -11.55 13.97
CA ASN A 154 3.83 -12.27 12.71
C ASN A 154 2.80 -11.71 11.77
N ILE A 155 3.09 -11.69 10.46
CA ILE A 155 2.17 -11.11 9.47
C ILE A 155 0.78 -11.73 9.50
N ASP A 156 0.67 -13.02 9.84
CA ASP A 156 -0.61 -13.73 9.97
C ASP A 156 -1.41 -13.31 11.22
N ASN A 157 -0.72 -12.72 12.21
CA ASN A 157 -1.34 -12.20 13.42
C ASN A 157 -1.55 -10.67 13.39
N LEU A 158 -1.31 -10.04 12.25
CA LEU A 158 -1.41 -8.59 12.09
C LEU A 158 -2.52 -8.20 11.12
N THR A 159 -3.13 -7.04 11.36
CA THR A 159 -4.10 -6.42 10.47
C THR A 159 -4.08 -4.90 10.62
N PHE A 160 -4.66 -4.18 9.64
CA PHE A 160 -4.84 -2.74 9.76
C PHE A 160 -6.18 -2.39 10.41
N ALA A 161 -6.14 -1.46 11.37
CA ALA A 161 -7.30 -0.80 11.95
C ALA A 161 -7.07 0.70 12.02
N CYS A 162 -8.02 1.51 11.56
CA CYS A 162 -7.95 2.97 11.76
C CYS A 162 -8.24 3.32 13.22
N GLY A 163 -7.81 4.49 13.68
CA GLY A 163 -7.93 4.87 15.09
C GLY A 163 -9.35 4.71 15.69
N PRO A 164 -10.44 5.15 15.01
CA PRO A 164 -11.79 4.88 15.48
C PRO A 164 -12.12 3.40 15.65
N HIS A 165 -11.80 2.56 14.67
CA HIS A 165 -12.10 1.14 14.72
C HIS A 165 -11.15 0.36 15.64
N HIS A 166 -9.90 0.78 15.77
CA HIS A 166 -8.98 0.18 16.74
C HIS A 166 -9.52 0.31 18.17
N ARG A 167 -10.16 1.45 18.51
CA ARG A 167 -10.80 1.64 19.82
C ARG A 167 -12.03 0.75 20.07
N LEU A 168 -12.70 0.23 19.03
CA LEU A 168 -13.80 -0.71 19.22
C LEU A 168 -13.37 -2.00 19.90
N LEU A 169 -12.11 -2.38 19.75
CA LEU A 169 -11.54 -3.58 20.39
C LEU A 169 -11.54 -3.44 21.91
N ASP A 170 -11.35 -2.22 22.45
CA ASP A 170 -11.47 -1.91 23.87
C ASP A 170 -12.94 -1.97 24.35
N HIS A 171 -13.89 -2.02 23.42
CA HIS A 171 -15.33 -2.07 23.69
C HIS A 171 -15.98 -3.42 23.33
N GLY A 172 -15.19 -4.49 23.38
CA GLY A 172 -15.68 -5.87 23.25
C GLY A 172 -15.74 -6.41 21.83
N TRP A 173 -15.31 -5.63 20.82
CA TRP A 173 -15.08 -6.17 19.48
C TRP A 173 -13.82 -7.05 19.50
N ASN A 174 -13.82 -8.08 18.66
CA ASN A 174 -12.68 -8.95 18.45
C ASN A 174 -12.38 -9.07 16.94
N THR A 175 -11.19 -9.56 16.64
CA THR A 175 -10.79 -9.86 15.26
C THR A 175 -10.30 -11.29 15.15
N ARG A 176 -10.51 -11.91 13.99
CA ARG A 176 -10.05 -13.26 13.69
C ARG A 176 -9.55 -13.35 12.25
N LYS A 177 -8.46 -14.11 12.01
CA LYS A 177 -8.06 -14.48 10.65
C LYS A 177 -8.87 -15.66 10.15
N ARG A 178 -9.43 -15.49 8.96
CA ARG A 178 -10.08 -16.59 8.21
C ARG A 178 -9.03 -17.43 7.49
N PRO A 179 -9.39 -18.65 7.04
CA PRO A 179 -8.47 -19.51 6.28
C PRO A 179 -7.94 -18.87 5.00
N ASP A 180 -8.72 -17.97 4.36
CA ASP A 180 -8.34 -17.22 3.18
C ASP A 180 -7.39 -16.03 3.46
N GLY A 181 -7.07 -15.77 4.73
CA GLY A 181 -6.19 -14.68 5.17
C GLY A 181 -6.91 -13.36 5.39
N THR A 182 -8.22 -13.26 5.11
CA THR A 182 -9.01 -12.05 5.41
C THR A 182 -9.19 -11.87 6.92
N THR A 183 -9.44 -10.63 7.35
CA THR A 183 -9.73 -10.32 8.75
C THR A 183 -11.22 -10.19 8.95
N GLU A 184 -11.78 -11.04 9.79
CA GLU A 184 -13.15 -10.95 10.24
C GLU A 184 -13.23 -10.13 11.53
N TRP A 185 -14.21 -9.24 11.60
CA TRP A 185 -14.53 -8.47 12.80
C TRP A 185 -15.75 -9.09 13.49
N ILE A 186 -15.61 -9.40 14.77
CA ILE A 186 -16.62 -10.05 15.57
C ILE A 186 -17.17 -9.02 16.55
N PRO A 187 -18.43 -8.61 16.40
CA PRO A 187 -19.07 -7.66 17.31
C PRO A 187 -19.29 -8.28 18.68
N PRO A 188 -19.49 -7.47 19.74
CA PRO A 188 -19.93 -7.97 21.01
C PRO A 188 -21.34 -8.56 20.88
N PRO A 189 -21.74 -9.52 21.77
CA PRO A 189 -22.97 -10.33 21.61
C PRO A 189 -24.27 -9.53 21.39
N GLN A 190 -24.36 -8.34 21.95
CA GLN A 190 -25.54 -7.47 21.80
C GLN A 190 -25.67 -6.81 20.40
N LEU A 191 -24.60 -6.85 19.61
CA LEU A 191 -24.55 -6.30 18.25
C LEU A 191 -24.37 -7.40 17.20
N ASP A 192 -24.22 -8.64 17.63
CA ASP A 192 -24.00 -9.77 16.72
C ASP A 192 -25.33 -10.17 16.05
N ILE A 193 -25.39 -9.99 14.74
CA ILE A 193 -26.51 -10.36 13.88
C ILE A 193 -26.29 -11.71 13.17
N GLY A 194 -25.20 -12.41 13.49
CA GLY A 194 -24.86 -13.71 12.90
C GLY A 194 -24.25 -13.62 11.49
N GLU A 195 -23.91 -12.44 11.02
CA GLU A 195 -23.27 -12.26 9.72
C GLU A 195 -21.74 -12.20 9.86
N VAL A 196 -21.04 -12.68 8.82
CA VAL A 196 -19.57 -12.54 8.72
C VAL A 196 -19.23 -11.13 8.29
N LEU A 197 -18.52 -10.41 9.14
CA LEU A 197 -18.14 -9.02 8.90
C LEU A 197 -16.67 -8.94 8.46
N THR A 198 -16.45 -8.66 7.17
CA THR A 198 -15.12 -8.45 6.56
C THR A 198 -15.00 -7.07 5.94
N GLY A 199 -13.76 -6.61 5.72
CA GLY A 199 -13.49 -5.25 5.27
C GLY A 199 -13.84 -4.99 3.80
N PHE A 200 -14.08 -3.72 3.48
CA PHE A 200 -14.34 -3.25 2.11
C PHE A 200 -13.16 -3.52 1.15
N HIS A 201 -11.94 -3.58 1.68
CA HIS A 201 -10.72 -3.83 0.90
C HIS A 201 -10.50 -5.32 0.63
N ASP A 202 -11.25 -6.22 1.27
CA ASP A 202 -11.22 -7.65 1.01
C ASP A 202 -11.81 -7.92 -0.37
N ARG A 203 -10.96 -8.23 -1.35
CA ARG A 203 -11.40 -8.49 -2.73
C ARG A 203 -11.63 -9.97 -2.97
N PRO A 204 -12.81 -10.34 -3.48
CA PRO A 204 -13.01 -11.66 -4.09
C PRO A 204 -12.24 -11.86 -5.40
N GLU A 205 -11.76 -10.79 -6.04
CA GLU A 205 -11.14 -10.85 -7.38
C GLU A 205 -9.73 -11.49 -7.44
N LEU A 206 -9.05 -11.63 -6.30
CA LEU A 206 -7.77 -12.38 -6.25
C LEU A 206 -7.97 -13.89 -6.04
N SER A 207 -9.19 -14.31 -5.65
CA SER A 207 -9.51 -15.73 -5.46
C SER A 207 -10.05 -16.41 -6.73
N THR A 208 -10.34 -15.66 -7.79
CA THR A 208 -10.90 -16.20 -9.05
C THR A 208 -9.87 -16.31 -10.18
N LEU A 209 -8.59 -16.10 -9.91
CA LEU A 209 -7.55 -16.54 -10.83
C LEU A 209 -7.31 -18.05 -10.61
N GLY A 210 -8.39 -18.82 -10.86
CA GLY A 210 -8.33 -20.25 -10.99
C GLY A 210 -7.36 -20.59 -12.11
N VAL A 211 -6.44 -21.43 -11.77
CA VAL A 211 -5.59 -22.18 -12.70
C VAL A 211 -6.52 -23.16 -13.41
N ASP A 212 -6.76 -22.93 -14.69
CA ASP A 212 -7.09 -23.99 -15.64
C ASP A 212 -5.80 -24.48 -16.31
#